data_c664487a104a9da7798a1d3bf6f3628b
#
_entry.id   c664487a104a9da7798a1d3bf6f3628b
#
_cell.length_a   1.000
_cell.length_b   1.000
_cell.length_c   1.000
_cell.angle_alpha   90.00
_cell.angle_beta   90.00
_cell.angle_gamma   90.00
#
_symmetry.space_group_name_H-M   'P 1'
#
loop_
_entity.id
_entity.type
_entity.pdbx_description
1 polymer ?
#
loop_
_entity_poly.entity_id
_entity_poly.type
_entity_poly.pdbx_seq_one_letter_code
_entity_poly.pdbx_strand_id
1 'polypeptide(L)'
;FEALLHAGGTLQTAGTIERGTTVSDHDPIEKTRGHSIDTAIASTDHLASSGERIHLNLIDTPGYPEFRGPALSALSAVETALIVVDADTGVAHGTRRLMERARQRNLCRAIVVNKIDHDGADCARVLADLRESFGPEVLPLNLPAEGGRRVVDCFGQAQGDSDLGPVAGWHQKIID
;
A
#
# COMPACT_ATOMS: atom_id res chain seq x y z
N PHE A 1 2.12 -4.06 -6.20
CA PHE A 1 2.01 -5.45 -6.68
C PHE A 1 3.39 -6.01 -7.01
N GLU A 2 4.09 -5.48 -8.02
CA GLU A 2 5.43 -5.90 -8.46
C GLU A 2 6.45 -6.00 -7.31
N ALA A 3 6.51 -4.99 -6.44
CA ALA A 3 7.44 -4.96 -5.31
C ALA A 3 7.21 -6.12 -4.33
N LEU A 4 5.98 -6.51 -4.08
CA LEU A 4 5.64 -7.64 -3.20
C LEU A 4 6.05 -8.96 -3.83
N LEU A 5 5.79 -9.16 -5.11
CA LEU A 5 6.20 -10.35 -5.85
C LEU A 5 7.73 -10.49 -5.94
N HIS A 6 8.43 -9.36 -6.10
CA HIS A 6 9.89 -9.35 -6.11
C HIS A 6 10.46 -9.63 -4.73
N ALA A 7 9.94 -9.00 -3.68
CA ALA A 7 10.38 -9.23 -2.30
C ALA A 7 10.13 -10.68 -1.84
N GLY A 8 9.05 -11.31 -2.30
CA GLY A 8 8.75 -12.73 -2.06
C GLY A 8 9.51 -13.70 -2.96
N GLY A 9 10.35 -13.20 -3.89
CA GLY A 9 11.17 -14.04 -4.77
C GLY A 9 10.43 -14.66 -5.96
N THR A 10 9.15 -14.32 -6.16
CA THR A 10 8.37 -14.79 -7.33
C THR A 10 8.88 -14.13 -8.62
N LEU A 11 9.30 -12.87 -8.53
CA LEU A 11 9.94 -12.16 -9.64
C LEU A 11 11.42 -11.94 -9.35
N GLN A 12 12.29 -12.22 -10.31
CA GLN A 12 13.72 -11.90 -10.20
C GLN A 12 13.98 -10.40 -10.30
N THR A 13 13.15 -9.69 -11.05
CA THR A 13 13.22 -8.25 -11.24
C THR A 13 11.81 -7.69 -11.29
N ALA A 14 11.55 -6.62 -10.54
CA ALA A 14 10.27 -5.93 -10.58
C ALA A 14 10.05 -5.28 -11.95
N GLY A 15 8.87 -5.47 -12.53
CA GLY A 15 8.47 -4.80 -13.76
C GLY A 15 8.22 -3.30 -13.52
N THR A 16 8.21 -2.53 -14.60
CA THR A 16 7.88 -1.10 -14.56
C THR A 16 6.87 -0.74 -15.63
N ILE A 17 6.01 0.22 -15.32
CA ILE A 17 4.96 0.73 -16.23
C ILE A 17 5.60 1.31 -17.48
N GLU A 18 6.67 2.10 -17.33
CA GLU A 18 7.36 2.79 -18.43
C GLU A 18 7.94 1.81 -19.46
N ARG A 19 8.34 0.63 -19.02
CA ARG A 19 8.85 -0.44 -19.89
C ARG A 19 7.77 -1.39 -20.37
N GLY A 20 6.54 -1.28 -19.87
CA GLY A 20 5.45 -2.22 -20.14
C GLY A 20 5.76 -3.66 -19.69
N THR A 21 6.57 -3.81 -18.62
CA THR A 21 7.06 -5.11 -18.13
C THR A 21 6.38 -5.53 -16.83
N THR A 22 5.37 -4.81 -16.36
CA THR A 22 4.56 -5.19 -15.21
C THR A 22 3.81 -6.50 -15.48
N VAL A 23 3.72 -7.34 -14.47
CA VAL A 23 2.97 -8.61 -14.53
C VAL A 23 1.47 -8.34 -14.37
N SER A 24 1.11 -7.29 -13.62
CA SER A 24 -0.29 -6.88 -13.43
C SER A 24 -0.95 -6.42 -14.72
N ASP A 25 -0.23 -5.64 -15.55
CA ASP A 25 -0.77 -5.11 -16.80
C ASP A 25 -0.45 -6.08 -17.96
N HIS A 26 -1.26 -7.09 -18.14
CA HIS A 26 -1.03 -8.12 -19.15
C HIS A 26 -1.70 -7.83 -20.49
N ASP A 27 -2.76 -7.01 -20.53
CA ASP A 27 -3.41 -6.60 -21.77
C ASP A 27 -2.57 -5.54 -22.53
N PRO A 28 -2.44 -5.64 -23.85
CA PRO A 28 -1.76 -4.63 -24.65
C PRO A 28 -2.32 -3.20 -24.49
N ILE A 29 -3.61 -3.07 -24.19
CA ILE A 29 -4.26 -1.79 -23.95
C ILE A 29 -3.78 -1.18 -22.63
N GLU A 30 -3.65 -1.98 -21.57
CA GLU A 30 -3.12 -1.54 -20.27
C GLU A 30 -1.70 -1.01 -20.42
N LYS A 31 -0.85 -1.77 -21.11
CA LYS A 31 0.54 -1.36 -21.40
C LYS A 31 0.63 -0.08 -22.22
N THR A 32 -0.25 0.09 -23.19
CA THR A 32 -0.30 1.31 -24.03
C THR A 32 -0.79 2.51 -23.24
N ARG A 33 -1.75 2.32 -22.33
CA ARG A 33 -2.33 3.38 -21.52
C ARG A 33 -1.56 3.67 -20.23
N GLY A 34 -0.67 2.74 -19.80
CA GLY A 34 0.12 2.87 -18.59
C GLY A 34 -0.72 2.78 -17.30
N HIS A 35 -1.86 2.08 -17.35
CA HIS A 35 -2.67 1.81 -16.17
C HIS A 35 -3.53 0.56 -16.34
N SER A 36 -3.81 -0.11 -15.22
CA SER A 36 -4.64 -1.31 -15.19
C SER A 36 -6.11 -1.03 -15.52
N ILE A 37 -6.72 -1.91 -16.29
CA ILE A 37 -8.14 -1.90 -16.67
C ILE A 37 -8.86 -3.09 -16.03
N ASP A 38 -8.18 -4.22 -15.92
CA ASP A 38 -8.71 -5.46 -15.34
C ASP A 38 -7.97 -5.85 -14.06
N THR A 39 -8.45 -6.88 -13.40
CA THR A 39 -7.88 -7.42 -12.16
C THR A 39 -6.78 -8.41 -12.47
N ALA A 40 -5.63 -8.27 -11.82
CA ALA A 40 -4.55 -9.24 -11.89
C ALA A 40 -4.45 -10.05 -10.58
N ILE A 41 -4.14 -11.34 -10.71
CA ILE A 41 -3.98 -12.24 -9.56
C ILE A 41 -2.61 -12.91 -9.65
N ALA A 42 -1.89 -12.88 -8.55
CA ALA A 42 -0.63 -13.62 -8.40
C ALA A 42 -0.44 -14.09 -6.96
N SER A 43 0.51 -14.97 -6.74
CA SER A 43 0.86 -15.43 -5.41
C SER A 43 2.36 -15.35 -5.16
N THR A 44 2.74 -15.21 -3.89
CA THR A 44 4.12 -15.28 -3.46
C THR A 44 4.20 -15.83 -2.04
N ASP A 45 5.37 -16.35 -1.68
CA ASP A 45 5.62 -16.80 -0.31
C ASP A 45 6.45 -15.77 0.45
N HIS A 46 6.14 -15.60 1.72
CA HIS A 46 6.91 -14.78 2.64
C HIS A 46 7.37 -15.63 3.83
N LEU A 47 8.64 -15.50 4.20
CA LEU A 47 9.17 -16.11 5.41
C LEU A 47 9.12 -15.07 6.54
N ALA A 48 8.21 -15.26 7.48
CA ALA A 48 8.10 -14.39 8.64
C ALA A 48 9.33 -14.51 9.55
N SER A 49 9.58 -13.51 10.38
CA SER A 49 10.67 -13.52 11.38
C SER A 49 10.57 -14.68 12.39
N SER A 50 9.36 -15.22 12.58
CA SER A 50 9.10 -16.43 13.36
C SER A 50 9.62 -17.73 12.70
N GLY A 51 10.03 -17.69 11.42
CA GLY A 51 10.36 -18.85 10.61
C GLY A 51 9.17 -19.51 9.92
N GLU A 52 7.98 -19.00 10.12
CA GLU A 52 6.76 -19.48 9.45
C GLU A 52 6.72 -19.01 7.99
N ARG A 53 6.37 -19.92 7.08
CA ARG A 53 6.13 -19.59 5.68
C ARG A 53 4.67 -19.21 5.49
N ILE A 54 4.43 -18.00 5.03
CA ILE A 54 3.11 -17.46 4.75
C ILE A 54 2.92 -17.41 3.23
N HIS A 55 1.88 -18.07 2.73
CA HIS A 55 1.49 -17.98 1.32
C HIS A 55 0.53 -16.82 1.13
N LEU A 56 0.92 -15.86 0.28
CA LEU A 56 0.15 -14.66 0.00
C LEU A 56 -0.48 -14.74 -1.39
N ASN A 57 -1.79 -14.66 -1.47
CA ASN A 57 -2.52 -14.46 -2.72
C ASN A 57 -2.81 -12.96 -2.86
N LEU A 58 -2.34 -12.36 -3.93
CA LEU A 58 -2.44 -10.94 -4.21
C LEU A 58 -3.44 -10.71 -5.33
N ILE A 59 -4.39 -9.83 -5.10
CA ILE A 59 -5.35 -9.36 -6.11
C ILE A 59 -5.09 -7.88 -6.32
N ASP A 60 -4.55 -7.52 -7.49
CA ASP A 60 -4.38 -6.14 -7.92
C ASP A 60 -5.61 -5.67 -8.67
N THR A 61 -6.07 -4.46 -8.38
CA THR A 61 -7.29 -3.92 -8.96
C THR A 61 -7.07 -2.54 -9.55
N PRO A 62 -7.76 -2.21 -10.66
CA PRO A 62 -7.66 -0.88 -11.25
C PRO A 62 -8.00 0.24 -10.26
N GLY A 63 -7.19 1.30 -10.24
CA GLY A 63 -7.39 2.46 -9.36
C GLY A 63 -8.31 3.53 -9.93
N TYR A 64 -8.59 3.51 -11.22
CA TYR A 64 -9.40 4.53 -11.87
C TYR A 64 -10.89 4.42 -11.50
N PRO A 65 -11.58 5.56 -11.31
CA PRO A 65 -13.00 5.60 -10.93
C PRO A 65 -13.93 4.81 -11.83
N GLU A 66 -13.63 4.74 -13.12
CA GLU A 66 -14.41 4.04 -14.14
C GLU A 66 -14.38 2.51 -13.93
N PHE A 67 -13.32 1.98 -13.32
CA PHE A 67 -13.09 0.55 -13.11
C PHE A 67 -13.31 0.10 -11.66
N ARG A 68 -14.19 0.78 -10.90
CA ARG A 68 -14.45 0.44 -9.48
C ARG A 68 -15.13 -0.91 -9.25
N GLY A 69 -15.84 -1.43 -10.24
CA GLY A 69 -16.51 -2.73 -10.13
C GLY A 69 -15.57 -3.85 -9.73
N PRO A 70 -14.45 -4.08 -10.42
CA PRO A 70 -13.42 -5.04 -10.07
C PRO A 70 -12.92 -4.91 -8.63
N ALA A 71 -12.58 -3.69 -8.19
CA ALA A 71 -12.11 -3.44 -6.83
C ALA A 71 -13.14 -3.83 -5.75
N LEU A 72 -14.41 -3.50 -5.97
CA LEU A 72 -15.49 -3.88 -5.05
C LEU A 72 -15.74 -5.40 -5.03
N SER A 73 -15.58 -6.05 -6.17
CA SER A 73 -15.69 -7.52 -6.28
C SER A 73 -14.55 -8.22 -5.57
N ALA A 74 -13.31 -7.74 -5.73
CA ALA A 74 -12.12 -8.27 -5.07
C ALA A 74 -12.22 -8.27 -3.55
N LEU A 75 -12.86 -7.25 -2.94
CA LEU A 75 -13.12 -7.21 -1.50
C LEU A 75 -13.99 -8.37 -0.99
N SER A 76 -14.61 -9.14 -1.87
CA SER A 76 -15.40 -10.33 -1.49
C SER A 76 -14.56 -11.60 -1.40
N ALA A 77 -13.33 -11.57 -1.91
CA ALA A 77 -12.47 -12.72 -2.08
C ALA A 77 -11.19 -12.65 -1.22
N VAL A 78 -11.10 -11.65 -0.33
CA VAL A 78 -9.88 -11.40 0.45
C VAL A 78 -10.19 -11.23 1.94
N GLU A 79 -9.21 -11.48 2.80
CA GLU A 79 -9.25 -11.25 4.24
C GLU A 79 -8.70 -9.86 4.59
N THR A 80 -7.81 -9.32 3.75
CA THR A 80 -7.13 -8.03 3.98
C THR A 80 -7.27 -7.13 2.77
N ALA A 81 -7.66 -5.89 3.01
CA ALA A 81 -7.67 -4.81 2.03
C ALA A 81 -6.45 -3.91 2.24
N LEU A 82 -5.55 -3.88 1.26
CA LEU A 82 -4.41 -2.97 1.22
C LEU A 82 -4.76 -1.80 0.30
N ILE A 83 -5.00 -0.63 0.87
CA ILE A 83 -5.44 0.55 0.11
C ILE A 83 -4.25 1.46 -0.14
N VAL A 84 -3.95 1.71 -1.42
CA VAL A 84 -2.84 2.55 -1.83
C VAL A 84 -3.31 4.00 -1.98
N VAL A 85 -2.60 4.93 -1.32
CA VAL A 85 -2.84 6.37 -1.34
C VAL A 85 -1.59 7.05 -1.89
N ASP A 86 -1.76 7.95 -2.81
CA ASP A 86 -0.69 8.75 -3.37
C ASP A 86 -0.32 9.90 -2.41
N ALA A 87 0.97 10.06 -2.10
CA ALA A 87 1.45 11.04 -1.12
C ALA A 87 1.24 12.50 -1.55
N ASP A 88 1.12 12.77 -2.83
CA ASP A 88 0.82 14.10 -3.36
C ASP A 88 -0.68 14.39 -3.32
N THR A 89 -1.50 13.46 -3.81
CA THR A 89 -2.96 13.64 -3.90
C THR A 89 -3.69 13.48 -2.55
N GLY A 90 -3.20 12.61 -1.68
CA GLY A 90 -3.81 12.32 -0.37
C GLY A 90 -5.09 11.49 -0.46
N VAL A 91 -5.98 11.66 0.52
CA VAL A 91 -7.19 10.83 0.70
C VAL A 91 -8.29 11.22 -0.28
N ALA A 92 -8.37 10.49 -1.40
CA ALA A 92 -9.40 10.69 -2.41
C ALA A 92 -10.78 10.15 -1.97
N HIS A 93 -11.85 10.57 -2.64
CA HIS A 93 -13.20 10.07 -2.38
C HIS A 93 -13.30 8.54 -2.59
N GLY A 94 -12.58 7.99 -3.57
CA GLY A 94 -12.51 6.54 -3.81
C GLY A 94 -11.93 5.78 -2.62
N THR A 95 -10.88 6.31 -2.02
CA THR A 95 -10.22 5.77 -0.82
C THR A 95 -11.22 5.61 0.33
N ARG A 96 -11.99 6.66 0.63
CA ARG A 96 -13.02 6.61 1.70
C ARG A 96 -14.08 5.55 1.45
N ARG A 97 -14.54 5.40 0.22
CA ARG A 97 -15.53 4.38 -0.16
C ARG A 97 -15.00 2.96 -0.03
N LEU A 98 -13.75 2.71 -0.47
CA LEU A 98 -13.13 1.40 -0.34
C LEU A 98 -12.89 1.03 1.12
N MET A 99 -12.38 1.96 1.93
CA MET A 99 -12.22 1.77 3.38
C MET A 99 -13.55 1.45 4.07
N GLU A 100 -14.62 2.17 3.75
CA GLU A 100 -15.95 1.91 4.31
C GLU A 100 -16.49 0.54 3.89
N ARG A 101 -16.30 0.14 2.62
CA ARG A 101 -16.71 -1.18 2.15
C ARG A 101 -15.92 -2.32 2.80
N ALA A 102 -14.60 -2.13 2.96
CA ALA A 102 -13.76 -3.09 3.68
C ALA A 102 -14.19 -3.20 5.16
N ARG A 103 -14.52 -2.06 5.81
CA ARG A 103 -15.04 -2.02 7.17
C ARG A 103 -16.36 -2.78 7.31
N GLN A 104 -17.32 -2.55 6.41
CA GLN A 104 -18.63 -3.23 6.39
C GLN A 104 -18.52 -4.76 6.25
N ARG A 105 -17.42 -5.22 5.64
CA ARG A 105 -17.10 -6.65 5.46
C ARG A 105 -16.23 -7.22 6.57
N ASN A 106 -15.86 -6.43 7.57
CA ASN A 106 -14.95 -6.80 8.65
C ASN A 106 -13.57 -7.28 8.17
N LEU A 107 -13.09 -6.76 7.05
CA LEU A 107 -11.75 -7.07 6.55
C LEU A 107 -10.68 -6.40 7.40
N CYS A 108 -9.52 -7.06 7.53
CA CYS A 108 -8.30 -6.38 7.94
C CYS A 108 -7.99 -5.26 6.92
N ARG A 109 -7.54 -4.10 7.42
CA ARG A 109 -7.32 -2.93 6.56
C ARG A 109 -5.95 -2.34 6.85
N ALA A 110 -5.19 -2.13 5.80
CA ALA A 110 -3.95 -1.40 5.87
C ALA A 110 -3.90 -0.35 4.75
N ILE A 111 -3.12 0.70 4.96
CA ILE A 111 -2.95 1.78 3.99
C ILE A 111 -1.47 1.85 3.65
N VAL A 112 -1.17 1.91 2.36
CA VAL A 112 0.17 2.22 1.85
C VAL A 112 0.14 3.62 1.28
N VAL A 113 0.93 4.51 1.84
CA VAL A 113 1.21 5.82 1.25
C VAL A 113 2.37 5.65 0.27
N ASN A 114 2.08 5.80 -1.01
CA ASN A 114 3.03 5.57 -2.11
C ASN A 114 3.55 6.89 -2.68
N LYS A 115 4.65 6.84 -3.43
CA LYS A 115 5.32 7.99 -4.05
C LYS A 115 5.78 9.03 -3.03
N ILE A 116 6.24 8.55 -1.88
CA ILE A 116 6.70 9.40 -0.78
C ILE A 116 8.00 10.17 -1.10
N ASP A 117 8.71 9.74 -2.15
CA ASP A 117 9.93 10.33 -2.69
C ASP A 117 9.68 11.40 -3.78
N HIS A 118 8.43 11.66 -4.11
CA HIS A 118 8.05 12.66 -5.11
C HIS A 118 8.16 14.08 -4.55
N ASP A 119 8.54 15.06 -5.36
CA ASP A 119 8.75 16.46 -4.92
C ASP A 119 7.49 17.12 -4.31
N GLY A 120 6.29 16.67 -4.68
CA GLY A 120 5.00 17.13 -4.14
C GLY A 120 4.52 16.36 -2.90
N ALA A 121 5.25 15.34 -2.45
CA ALA A 121 4.82 14.48 -1.35
C ALA A 121 4.85 15.22 0.00
N ASP A 122 3.72 15.19 0.71
CA ASP A 122 3.58 15.70 2.07
C ASP A 122 3.01 14.60 2.99
N CYS A 123 3.89 13.74 3.49
CA CYS A 123 3.51 12.63 4.34
C CYS A 123 2.88 13.07 5.67
N ALA A 124 3.25 14.25 6.20
CA ALA A 124 2.66 14.78 7.43
C ALA A 124 1.19 15.18 7.20
N ARG A 125 0.91 15.89 6.11
CA ARG A 125 -0.44 16.24 5.67
C ARG A 125 -1.27 14.99 5.40
N VAL A 126 -0.73 14.03 4.64
CA VAL A 126 -1.46 12.78 4.33
C VAL A 126 -1.79 12.00 5.59
N LEU A 127 -0.89 11.92 6.57
CA LEU A 127 -1.18 11.26 7.85
C LEU A 127 -2.27 11.99 8.64
N ALA A 128 -2.29 13.33 8.62
CA ALA A 128 -3.36 14.12 9.23
C ALA A 128 -4.71 13.86 8.55
N ASP A 129 -4.76 13.87 7.21
CA ASP A 129 -5.96 13.59 6.39
C ASP A 129 -6.49 12.16 6.64
N LEU A 130 -5.58 11.19 6.78
CA LEU A 130 -5.93 9.82 7.11
C LEU A 130 -6.58 9.71 8.48
N ARG A 131 -6.04 10.40 9.49
CA ARG A 131 -6.60 10.42 10.85
C ARG A 131 -7.93 11.16 10.92
N GLU A 132 -8.07 12.26 10.20
CA GLU A 132 -9.35 12.95 10.09
C GLU A 132 -10.43 12.07 9.44
N SER A 133 -10.04 11.30 8.42
CA SER A 133 -10.97 10.46 7.65
C SER A 133 -11.33 9.14 8.31
N PHE A 134 -10.41 8.52 9.06
CA PHE A 134 -10.54 7.12 9.51
C PHE A 134 -10.34 6.94 11.02
N GLY A 135 -9.99 8.00 11.75
CA GLY A 135 -9.85 8.00 13.18
C GLY A 135 -8.40 8.15 13.68
N PRO A 136 -8.24 8.54 14.95
CA PRO A 136 -6.93 8.75 15.56
C PRO A 136 -6.12 7.44 15.74
N GLU A 137 -6.77 6.30 15.66
CA GLU A 137 -6.17 4.97 15.73
C GLU A 137 -5.32 4.60 14.51
N VAL A 138 -5.32 5.44 13.46
CA VAL A 138 -4.42 5.27 12.31
C VAL A 138 -2.99 5.56 12.76
N LEU A 139 -2.19 4.50 12.87
CA LEU A 139 -0.78 4.56 13.28
C LEU A 139 0.11 4.11 12.12
N PRO A 140 1.18 4.87 11.82
CA PRO A 140 2.16 4.46 10.82
C PRO A 140 3.05 3.35 11.38
N LEU A 141 3.16 2.22 10.70
CA LEU A 141 4.12 1.15 10.98
C LEU A 141 5.50 1.47 10.40
N ASN A 142 5.53 2.26 9.34
CA ASN A 142 6.73 2.72 8.67
C ASN A 142 6.71 4.23 8.55
N LEU A 143 7.85 4.87 8.75
CA LEU A 143 8.00 6.32 8.68
C LEU A 143 8.92 6.72 7.52
N PRO A 144 8.59 7.77 6.76
CA PRO A 144 9.49 8.33 5.76
C PRO A 144 10.72 8.95 6.44
N ALA A 145 11.87 8.85 5.78
CA ALA A 145 13.10 9.49 6.19
C ALA A 145 13.90 9.95 4.96
N GLU A 146 14.75 10.95 5.14
CA GLU A 146 15.61 11.51 4.09
C GLU A 146 14.79 12.04 2.90
N GLY A 147 13.67 12.72 3.19
CA GLY A 147 12.77 13.23 2.16
C GLY A 147 12.05 12.13 1.40
N GLY A 148 11.63 11.07 2.09
CA GLY A 148 10.93 9.93 1.50
C GLY A 148 11.80 8.93 0.73
N ARG A 149 13.11 9.14 0.67
CA ARG A 149 14.05 8.24 -0.02
C ARG A 149 14.36 6.98 0.77
N ARG A 150 14.08 6.99 2.05
CA ARG A 150 14.25 5.86 2.96
C ARG A 150 12.99 5.70 3.81
N VAL A 151 12.76 4.48 4.25
CA VAL A 151 11.67 4.13 5.18
C VAL A 151 12.27 3.51 6.43
N VAL A 152 11.78 3.93 7.59
CA VAL A 152 12.16 3.37 8.90
C VAL A 152 11.00 2.54 9.42
N ASP A 153 11.27 1.29 9.76
CA ASP A 153 10.31 0.42 10.42
C ASP A 153 10.19 0.81 11.90
N CYS A 154 9.12 1.49 12.26
CA CYS A 154 8.88 1.88 13.65
C CYS A 154 8.12 0.83 14.47
N PHE A 155 7.69 -0.28 13.86
CA PHE A 155 7.17 -1.44 14.59
C PHE A 155 8.33 -2.27 15.16
N GLY A 156 9.35 -2.57 14.34
CA GLY A 156 10.51 -3.37 14.74
C GLY A 156 11.65 -2.59 15.39
N GLN A 157 11.68 -1.26 15.26
CA GLN A 157 12.78 -0.41 15.76
C GLN A 157 12.26 0.65 16.72
N ALA A 158 12.88 0.70 17.93
CA ALA A 158 12.51 1.67 18.96
C ALA A 158 13.27 3.00 18.87
N GLN A 159 14.29 3.11 18.02
CA GLN A 159 15.17 4.29 17.93
C GLN A 159 15.43 4.70 16.49
N GLY A 160 15.75 5.97 16.30
CA GLY A 160 16.08 6.59 15.02
C GLY A 160 15.33 7.88 14.79
N ASP A 161 15.62 8.52 13.68
CA ASP A 161 14.95 9.75 13.22
C ASP A 161 14.20 9.49 11.93
N SER A 162 13.12 10.23 11.74
CA SER A 162 12.30 10.23 10.54
C SER A 162 11.87 11.66 10.17
N ASP A 163 11.33 11.83 8.98
CA ASP A 163 10.77 13.11 8.53
C ASP A 163 9.52 13.51 9.34
N LEU A 164 8.93 12.57 10.08
CA LEU A 164 7.78 12.80 10.97
C LEU A 164 8.16 12.84 12.46
N GLY A 165 9.46 13.04 12.75
CA GLY A 165 10.01 13.15 14.10
C GLY A 165 10.63 11.84 14.63
N PRO A 166 11.01 11.82 15.91
CA PRO A 166 11.72 10.68 16.51
C PRO A 166 10.90 9.39 16.46
N VAL A 167 11.53 8.29 16.04
CA VAL A 167 10.90 6.95 15.92
C VAL A 167 10.38 6.46 17.26
N ALA A 168 11.07 6.74 18.37
CA ALA A 168 10.69 6.28 19.71
C ALA A 168 9.24 6.65 20.10
N GLY A 169 8.80 7.86 19.77
CA GLY A 169 7.44 8.29 20.09
C GLY A 169 6.37 7.58 19.26
N TRP A 170 6.70 7.13 18.07
CA TRP A 170 5.80 6.33 17.22
C TRP A 170 5.78 4.86 17.64
N HIS A 171 6.97 4.30 17.90
CA HIS A 171 7.12 2.94 18.40
C HIS A 171 6.28 2.73 19.68
N GLN A 172 6.40 3.64 20.65
CA GLN A 172 5.62 3.55 21.89
C GLN A 172 4.11 3.49 21.65
N LYS A 173 3.59 4.33 20.73
CA LYS A 173 2.16 4.36 20.39
C LYS A 173 1.65 3.08 19.69
N ILE A 174 2.55 2.30 19.11
CA ILE A 174 2.20 1.05 18.41
C ILE A 174 2.13 -0.11 19.39
N ILE A 175 2.99 -0.11 20.43
CA ILE A 175 3.07 -1.21 21.39
C ILE A 175 2.14 -1.03 22.60
N ASP A 176 1.64 0.19 22.86
CA ASP A 176 0.63 0.49 23.91
C ASP A 176 -0.78 0.08 23.46
#